data_7aa3adb5a37c85a4a8db2f95c99fd149
#
_entry.id   7aa3adb5a37c85a4a8db2f95c99fd149
#
_cell.length_a   1.000
_cell.length_b   1.000
_cell.length_c   1.000
_cell.angle_alpha   90.00
_cell.angle_beta   90.00
_cell.angle_gamma   90.00
#
_symmetry.space_group_name_H-M   'P 1'
#
loop_
_entity.id
_entity.type
_entity.pdbx_description
1 polymer ?
#
loop_
_entity_poly.entity_id
_entity_poly.type
_entity_poly.pdbx_seq_one_letter_code
_entity_poly.pdbx_strand_id
1 'polypeptide(L)'
;MIARVIARRLAPIYTSAAIEARLGFLEAKEKALAARSYNTVRTPHFCSGCPHNSSTKVPEGSRAMGGIGCHYMTQWMNRSTETFTQMGGEGVTWIGQAPFTDTPHVFQNLGDGTYFHSGHLALRAAVAAGVNITYKILYNDAVAMTGGQPVDGELRVDQLSQQVFAEGVKRIAVVSDEPDKYPSRSTFAPITSFHHRRELDAVQRELREFKGVSVIIYDQTCATEKRRRRKRGKLVDPARRAFINAAVCEGCGDCSVKSNCLSVLPLETELGRKREIDQNACNKDFSCLDGFCPSFVTVHGGQLRQPQALGAGALFVALPEPRQPSLERPWNILLPGVGGSGVTTVGALLGMAAHLLSLIHI
;
A
#
# COMPACT_ATOMS: atom_id res chain seq x y z
N MET A 1 -11.37 23.90 7.88
CA MET A 1 -12.80 23.47 7.97
C MET A 1 -13.32 23.44 9.41
N ILE A 2 -12.78 22.61 10.34
CA ILE A 2 -13.29 22.44 11.73
C ILE A 2 -13.37 23.77 12.49
N ALA A 3 -12.28 24.55 12.51
CA ALA A 3 -12.25 25.84 13.22
C ALA A 3 -13.34 26.82 12.78
N ARG A 4 -13.68 26.86 11.48
CA ARG A 4 -14.77 27.71 10.95
C ARG A 4 -16.15 27.23 11.39
N VAL A 5 -16.37 25.93 11.44
CA VAL A 5 -17.65 25.36 11.91
C VAL A 5 -17.86 25.68 13.37
N ILE A 6 -16.81 25.51 14.18
CA ILE A 6 -16.85 25.84 15.62
C ILE A 6 -17.10 27.36 15.82
N ALA A 7 -16.32 28.20 15.13
CA ALA A 7 -16.47 29.64 15.24
C ALA A 7 -17.88 30.11 14.83
N ARG A 8 -18.44 29.56 13.74
CA ARG A 8 -19.81 29.87 13.30
C ARG A 8 -20.85 29.48 14.33
N ARG A 9 -20.68 28.32 14.98
CA ARG A 9 -21.61 27.84 16.04
C ARG A 9 -21.52 28.65 17.32
N LEU A 10 -20.30 29.13 17.65
CA LEU A 10 -20.07 29.92 18.86
C LEU A 10 -20.30 31.42 18.67
N ALA A 11 -20.28 31.93 17.43
CA ALA A 11 -20.43 33.36 17.16
C ALA A 11 -21.65 34.05 17.85
N PRO A 12 -22.82 33.41 17.99
CA PRO A 12 -23.93 34.00 18.72
C PRO A 12 -23.69 34.13 20.24
N ILE A 13 -22.70 33.40 20.77
CA ILE A 13 -22.38 33.36 22.19
C ILE A 13 -21.14 34.18 22.50
N TYR A 14 -20.12 34.00 21.67
CA TYR A 14 -18.83 34.63 21.86
C TYR A 14 -18.07 34.76 20.53
N THR A 15 -17.49 35.96 20.31
CA THR A 15 -16.46 36.19 19.27
C THR A 15 -15.41 37.17 19.81
N SER A 16 -14.26 37.25 19.14
CA SER A 16 -13.22 38.21 19.49
C SER A 16 -12.41 38.57 18.22
N ALA A 17 -11.76 39.74 18.26
CA ALA A 17 -10.89 40.20 17.17
C ALA A 17 -9.79 39.15 16.81
N ALA A 18 -9.28 38.41 17.80
CA ALA A 18 -8.29 37.37 17.61
C ALA A 18 -8.87 36.17 16.83
N ILE A 19 -10.09 35.77 17.10
CA ILE A 19 -10.81 34.69 16.39
C ILE A 19 -11.03 35.13 14.92
N GLU A 20 -11.54 36.34 14.71
CA GLU A 20 -11.81 36.88 13.39
C GLU A 20 -10.54 37.03 12.55
N ALA A 21 -9.46 37.55 13.13
CA ALA A 21 -8.16 37.66 12.48
C ALA A 21 -7.63 36.26 12.07
N ARG A 22 -7.78 35.26 12.94
CA ARG A 22 -7.36 33.88 12.63
C ARG A 22 -8.20 33.24 11.53
N LEU A 23 -9.49 33.47 11.52
CA LEU A 23 -10.38 32.98 10.46
C LEU A 23 -10.05 33.65 9.12
N GLY A 24 -9.83 34.97 9.09
CA GLY A 24 -9.39 35.71 7.91
C GLY A 24 -8.06 35.22 7.37
N PHE A 25 -7.09 34.94 8.25
CA PHE A 25 -5.82 34.32 7.86
C PHE A 25 -6.02 32.94 7.19
N LEU A 26 -6.86 32.07 7.75
CA LEU A 26 -7.16 30.76 7.18
C LEU A 26 -7.86 30.87 5.83
N GLU A 27 -8.77 31.84 5.65
CA GLU A 27 -9.43 32.09 4.37
C GLU A 27 -8.49 32.62 3.31
N ALA A 28 -7.61 33.55 3.66
CA ALA A 28 -6.61 34.08 2.75
C ALA A 28 -5.66 32.97 2.26
N LYS A 29 -5.22 32.09 3.18
CA LYS A 29 -4.42 30.90 2.83
C LYS A 29 -5.14 29.95 1.89
N GLU A 30 -6.42 29.67 2.14
CA GLU A 30 -7.21 28.77 1.30
C GLU A 30 -7.40 29.35 -0.10
N LYS A 31 -7.71 30.64 -0.22
CA LYS A 31 -7.79 31.34 -1.52
C LYS A 31 -6.46 31.28 -2.27
N ALA A 32 -5.33 31.52 -1.58
CA ALA A 32 -4.01 31.44 -2.18
C ALA A 32 -3.65 30.03 -2.66
N LEU A 33 -4.09 28.98 -1.94
CA LEU A 33 -3.90 27.58 -2.36
C LEU A 33 -4.82 27.21 -3.52
N ALA A 34 -6.07 27.65 -3.51
CA ALA A 34 -7.04 27.39 -4.59
C ALA A 34 -6.65 28.08 -5.91
N ALA A 35 -5.95 29.23 -5.84
CA ALA A 35 -5.44 29.93 -7.02
C ALA A 35 -4.24 29.24 -7.68
N ARG A 36 -3.63 28.23 -7.03
CA ARG A 36 -2.56 27.44 -7.61
C ARG A 36 -3.16 26.31 -8.43
N SER A 37 -3.23 26.48 -9.74
CA SER A 37 -3.57 25.37 -10.63
C SER A 37 -2.37 24.43 -10.76
N TYR A 38 -2.50 23.21 -10.27
CA TYR A 38 -1.53 22.16 -10.57
C TYR A 38 -1.99 21.45 -11.85
N ASN A 39 -1.25 21.58 -12.93
CA ASN A 39 -1.56 20.94 -14.21
C ASN A 39 -1.40 19.41 -14.16
N THR A 40 -0.80 18.89 -13.11
CA THR A 40 -0.55 17.45 -12.95
C THR A 40 -0.77 17.04 -11.50
N VAL A 41 -1.72 16.16 -11.27
CA VAL A 41 -1.96 15.55 -9.96
C VAL A 41 -1.46 14.10 -10.02
N ARG A 42 -0.49 13.78 -9.16
CA ARG A 42 -0.07 12.39 -8.94
C ARG A 42 -0.93 11.79 -7.84
N THR A 43 -1.77 10.85 -8.21
CA THR A 43 -2.53 10.07 -7.21
C THR A 43 -1.63 9.00 -6.59
N PRO A 44 -1.81 8.70 -5.30
CA PRO A 44 -1.14 7.56 -4.66
C PRO A 44 -1.42 6.26 -5.42
N HIS A 45 -0.40 5.41 -5.55
CA HIS A 45 -0.49 4.15 -6.28
C HIS A 45 0.34 3.07 -5.60
N PHE A 46 0.01 1.79 -5.84
CA PHE A 46 0.77 0.66 -5.34
C PHE A 46 2.14 0.54 -6.00
N CYS A 47 3.11 0.00 -5.25
CA CYS A 47 4.43 -0.32 -5.79
C CYS A 47 4.35 -1.34 -6.94
N SER A 48 5.38 -1.40 -7.76
CA SER A 48 5.50 -2.42 -8.81
C SER A 48 5.42 -3.83 -8.24
N GLY A 49 4.50 -4.65 -8.76
CA GLY A 49 4.31 -6.03 -8.30
C GLY A 49 3.81 -6.15 -6.86
N CYS A 50 3.18 -5.11 -6.34
CA CYS A 50 2.63 -5.11 -4.99
C CYS A 50 1.51 -6.15 -4.84
N PRO A 51 1.47 -6.93 -3.75
CA PRO A 51 0.37 -7.87 -3.47
C PRO A 51 -1.00 -7.22 -3.53
N HIS A 52 -1.11 -5.96 -3.12
CA HIS A 52 -2.37 -5.23 -3.10
C HIS A 52 -2.94 -4.97 -4.50
N ASN A 53 -2.14 -5.08 -5.57
CA ASN A 53 -2.65 -5.03 -6.93
C ASN A 53 -3.68 -6.13 -7.21
N SER A 54 -3.53 -7.29 -6.57
CA SER A 54 -4.46 -8.43 -6.66
C SER A 54 -5.41 -8.47 -5.47
N SER A 55 -4.88 -8.42 -4.23
CA SER A 55 -5.64 -8.67 -3.00
C SER A 55 -6.77 -7.68 -2.74
N THR A 56 -6.68 -6.43 -3.24
CA THR A 56 -7.71 -5.42 -3.04
C THR A 56 -8.83 -5.45 -4.08
N LYS A 57 -8.72 -6.27 -5.12
CA LYS A 57 -9.83 -6.51 -6.06
C LYS A 57 -10.98 -7.22 -5.35
N VAL A 58 -12.21 -6.87 -5.73
CA VAL A 58 -13.42 -7.58 -5.30
C VAL A 58 -14.27 -7.96 -6.53
N PRO A 59 -15.12 -8.99 -6.44
CA PRO A 59 -16.01 -9.37 -7.53
C PRO A 59 -16.92 -8.23 -7.93
N GLU A 60 -17.32 -8.21 -9.20
CA GLU A 60 -18.28 -7.24 -9.72
C GLU A 60 -19.56 -7.25 -8.88
N GLY A 61 -20.13 -6.05 -8.67
CA GLY A 61 -21.29 -5.84 -7.82
C GLY A 61 -21.03 -5.93 -6.32
N SER A 62 -19.77 -6.14 -5.90
CA SER A 62 -19.39 -6.16 -4.48
C SER A 62 -18.90 -4.79 -4.02
N ARG A 63 -19.07 -4.55 -2.73
CA ARG A 63 -18.54 -3.36 -2.04
C ARG A 63 -17.36 -3.75 -1.15
N ALA A 64 -16.30 -2.96 -1.17
CA ALA A 64 -15.18 -3.07 -0.24
C ALA A 64 -15.11 -1.86 0.68
N MET A 65 -14.52 -2.06 1.85
CA MET A 65 -14.21 -1.01 2.82
C MET A 65 -12.70 -0.94 3.01
N GLY A 66 -12.19 0.29 3.10
CA GLY A 66 -10.78 0.55 3.31
C GLY A 66 -10.37 0.37 4.78
N GLY A 67 -9.10 0.09 4.98
CA GLY A 67 -8.43 0.12 6.28
C GLY A 67 -7.18 0.99 6.19
N ILE A 68 -6.47 1.16 7.28
CA ILE A 68 -5.24 1.94 7.34
C ILE A 68 -4.04 1.07 7.02
N GLY A 69 -3.28 1.46 6.00
CA GLY A 69 -2.13 0.75 5.45
C GLY A 69 -1.96 1.08 3.97
N CYS A 70 -1.03 0.41 3.25
CA CYS A 70 -0.87 0.63 1.81
C CYS A 70 -2.17 0.40 1.02
N HIS A 71 -3.02 -0.52 1.48
CA HIS A 71 -4.33 -0.80 0.87
C HIS A 71 -5.31 0.38 0.97
N TYR A 72 -5.06 1.39 1.80
CA TYR A 72 -5.82 2.64 1.81
C TYR A 72 -5.81 3.36 0.45
N MET A 73 -4.74 3.19 -0.34
CA MET A 73 -4.62 3.82 -1.65
C MET A 73 -5.71 3.41 -2.65
N THR A 74 -6.47 2.34 -2.37
CA THR A 74 -7.67 1.97 -3.14
C THR A 74 -8.74 3.07 -3.19
N GLN A 75 -8.73 4.03 -2.27
CA GLN A 75 -9.62 5.19 -2.29
C GLN A 75 -9.46 6.05 -3.56
N TRP A 76 -8.29 6.01 -4.19
CA TRP A 76 -8.00 6.70 -5.45
C TRP A 76 -7.98 5.76 -6.67
N MET A 77 -8.42 4.52 -6.52
CA MET A 77 -8.44 3.51 -7.57
C MET A 77 -9.87 3.01 -7.79
N ASN A 78 -10.15 2.53 -9.00
CA ASN A 78 -11.43 1.85 -9.28
C ASN A 78 -11.42 0.43 -8.67
N ARG A 79 -11.71 0.32 -7.38
CA ARG A 79 -11.67 -0.92 -6.60
C ARG A 79 -12.94 -1.17 -5.79
N SER A 80 -14.03 -0.47 -6.10
CA SER A 80 -15.28 -0.53 -5.34
C SER A 80 -15.07 -0.37 -3.84
N THR A 81 -14.04 0.41 -3.46
CA THR A 81 -13.67 0.66 -2.06
C THR A 81 -14.20 2.03 -1.68
N GLU A 82 -15.03 2.05 -0.68
CA GLU A 82 -15.70 3.29 -0.28
C GLU A 82 -15.30 3.65 1.15
N THR A 83 -15.61 3.81 2.07
CA THR A 83 -15.34 4.25 3.44
C THR A 83 -14.05 3.67 4.02
N PHE A 84 -13.52 4.34 5.01
CA PHE A 84 -12.42 3.88 5.85
C PHE A 84 -12.63 4.35 7.29
N THR A 85 -11.90 3.75 8.22
CA THR A 85 -11.92 4.11 9.64
C THR A 85 -10.50 4.03 10.22
N GLN A 86 -10.35 4.39 11.49
CA GLN A 86 -9.07 4.31 12.21
C GLN A 86 -8.59 2.86 12.35
N MET A 87 -7.29 2.69 12.60
CA MET A 87 -6.69 1.39 12.91
C MET A 87 -7.42 0.73 14.10
N GLY A 88 -7.84 -0.51 13.90
CA GLY A 88 -8.58 -1.31 14.88
C GLY A 88 -10.09 -1.15 14.86
N GLY A 89 -10.63 -0.21 14.05
CA GLY A 89 -12.06 -0.04 13.82
C GLY A 89 -12.55 -0.60 12.50
N GLU A 90 -11.68 -1.26 11.74
CA GLU A 90 -12.01 -1.78 10.40
C GLU A 90 -13.17 -2.77 10.47
N GLY A 91 -14.22 -2.48 9.70
CA GLY A 91 -15.45 -3.28 9.65
C GLY A 91 -16.49 -2.92 10.71
N VAL A 92 -16.14 -2.21 11.79
CA VAL A 92 -17.11 -1.81 12.83
C VAL A 92 -18.18 -0.86 12.28
N THR A 93 -17.80 0.01 11.34
CA THR A 93 -18.75 0.90 10.67
C THR A 93 -19.84 0.14 9.90
N TRP A 94 -19.52 -1.06 9.40
CA TRP A 94 -20.50 -1.93 8.77
C TRP A 94 -21.55 -2.46 9.74
N ILE A 95 -21.17 -2.73 10.98
CA ILE A 95 -22.11 -3.17 12.02
C ILE A 95 -23.25 -2.14 12.19
N GLY A 96 -22.89 -0.85 12.17
CA GLY A 96 -23.87 0.22 12.25
C GLY A 96 -24.64 0.49 10.95
N GLN A 97 -24.06 0.17 9.80
CA GLN A 97 -24.69 0.41 8.48
C GLN A 97 -25.60 -0.72 8.03
N ALA A 98 -25.24 -1.97 8.32
CA ALA A 98 -25.92 -3.16 7.82
C ALA A 98 -27.44 -3.17 8.04
N PRO A 99 -28.01 -2.71 9.19
CA PRO A 99 -29.45 -2.66 9.39
C PRO A 99 -30.18 -1.64 8.51
N PHE A 100 -29.48 -0.70 7.89
CA PHE A 100 -30.04 0.45 7.17
C PHE A 100 -29.72 0.47 5.67
N THR A 101 -29.30 -0.65 5.10
CA THR A 101 -28.94 -0.76 3.68
C THR A 101 -29.38 -2.08 3.07
N ASP A 102 -29.69 -2.07 1.79
CA ASP A 102 -29.98 -3.27 1.00
C ASP A 102 -28.68 -4.01 0.56
N THR A 103 -27.52 -3.47 0.85
CA THR A 103 -26.24 -4.12 0.55
C THR A 103 -26.13 -5.41 1.39
N PRO A 104 -26.10 -6.60 0.77
CA PRO A 104 -26.17 -7.86 1.51
C PRO A 104 -24.87 -8.23 2.22
N HIS A 105 -23.74 -7.72 1.76
CA HIS A 105 -22.41 -8.12 2.20
C HIS A 105 -21.35 -7.08 1.82
N VAL A 106 -20.28 -6.98 2.60
CA VAL A 106 -19.11 -6.16 2.29
C VAL A 106 -17.80 -6.91 2.51
N PHE A 107 -16.75 -6.52 1.76
CA PHE A 107 -15.39 -6.94 2.01
C PHE A 107 -14.64 -5.86 2.79
N GLN A 108 -13.96 -6.22 3.87
CA GLN A 108 -13.14 -5.30 4.66
C GLN A 108 -11.66 -5.63 4.48
N ASN A 109 -10.89 -4.71 3.88
CA ASN A 109 -9.44 -4.82 3.84
C ASN A 109 -8.85 -4.46 5.21
N LEU A 110 -7.95 -5.31 5.72
CA LEU A 110 -7.31 -5.18 7.02
C LEU A 110 -5.85 -5.61 6.91
N GLY A 111 -4.91 -4.75 7.27
CA GLY A 111 -3.49 -5.07 7.26
C GLY A 111 -3.10 -6.01 8.42
N ASP A 112 -2.07 -6.83 8.24
CA ASP A 112 -1.52 -7.73 9.26
C ASP A 112 -1.05 -6.99 10.51
N GLY A 113 -0.33 -5.87 10.34
CA GLY A 113 0.08 -5.03 11.45
C GLY A 113 -1.09 -4.43 12.25
N THR A 114 -2.15 -3.98 11.55
CA THR A 114 -3.35 -3.50 12.20
C THR A 114 -4.11 -4.62 12.90
N TYR A 115 -4.21 -5.80 12.29
CA TYR A 115 -4.81 -6.97 12.91
C TYR A 115 -4.10 -7.31 14.22
N PHE A 116 -2.76 -7.40 14.19
CA PHE A 116 -1.94 -7.68 15.36
C PHE A 116 -2.15 -6.63 16.46
N HIS A 117 -2.15 -5.35 16.11
CA HIS A 117 -2.29 -4.26 17.08
C HIS A 117 -3.68 -4.24 17.74
N SER A 118 -4.77 -4.25 16.95
CA SER A 118 -6.13 -4.01 17.48
C SER A 118 -7.26 -4.50 16.56
N GLY A 119 -6.99 -4.86 15.31
CA GLY A 119 -8.03 -5.22 14.33
C GLY A 119 -8.80 -6.49 14.70
N HIS A 120 -8.24 -7.38 15.52
CA HIS A 120 -8.93 -8.54 16.04
C HIS A 120 -10.15 -8.16 16.93
N LEU A 121 -10.14 -7.01 17.59
CA LEU A 121 -11.27 -6.53 18.36
C LEU A 121 -12.46 -6.14 17.46
N ALA A 122 -12.19 -5.52 16.32
CA ALA A 122 -13.22 -5.20 15.33
C ALA A 122 -13.84 -6.47 14.72
N LEU A 123 -13.02 -7.49 14.45
CA LEU A 123 -13.49 -8.79 13.95
C LEU A 123 -14.40 -9.46 15.02
N ARG A 124 -13.99 -9.47 16.28
CA ARG A 124 -14.79 -9.97 17.41
C ARG A 124 -16.14 -9.25 17.49
N ALA A 125 -16.14 -7.93 17.36
CA ALA A 125 -17.38 -7.13 17.39
C ALA A 125 -18.31 -7.50 16.22
N ALA A 126 -17.76 -7.73 15.00
CA ALA A 126 -18.55 -8.14 13.84
C ALA A 126 -19.15 -9.55 14.02
N VAL A 127 -18.39 -10.48 14.61
CA VAL A 127 -18.90 -11.83 14.94
C VAL A 127 -20.04 -11.72 15.95
N ALA A 128 -19.87 -10.94 17.01
CA ALA A 128 -20.90 -10.74 18.03
C ALA A 128 -22.18 -10.09 17.46
N ALA A 129 -22.02 -9.19 16.48
CA ALA A 129 -23.14 -8.53 15.81
C ALA A 129 -23.83 -9.41 14.74
N GLY A 130 -23.21 -10.50 14.30
CA GLY A 130 -23.77 -11.43 13.31
C GLY A 130 -23.92 -10.83 11.90
N VAL A 131 -23.16 -9.79 11.58
CA VAL A 131 -23.24 -9.12 10.26
C VAL A 131 -22.56 -9.93 9.16
N ASN A 132 -23.03 -9.77 7.91
CA ASN A 132 -22.43 -10.41 6.74
C ASN A 132 -21.22 -9.60 6.26
N ILE A 133 -20.03 -10.08 6.55
CA ILE A 133 -18.78 -9.41 6.19
C ILE A 133 -17.67 -10.44 5.95
N THR A 134 -16.84 -10.19 4.93
CA THR A 134 -15.59 -10.94 4.74
C THR A 134 -14.42 -10.03 5.05
N TYR A 135 -13.69 -10.32 6.11
CA TYR A 135 -12.41 -9.68 6.38
C TYR A 135 -11.34 -10.24 5.47
N LYS A 136 -10.61 -9.36 4.79
CA LYS A 136 -9.44 -9.71 3.99
C LYS A 136 -8.21 -9.26 4.78
N ILE A 137 -7.61 -10.18 5.54
CA ILE A 137 -6.39 -9.92 6.29
C ILE A 137 -5.22 -10.00 5.30
N LEU A 138 -4.64 -8.85 4.99
CA LEU A 138 -3.62 -8.69 3.97
C LEU A 138 -2.24 -8.91 4.61
N TYR A 139 -1.88 -10.17 4.77
CA TYR A 139 -0.63 -10.62 5.38
C TYR A 139 0.52 -10.44 4.39
N ASN A 140 1.39 -9.46 4.64
CA ASN A 140 2.50 -9.15 3.76
C ASN A 140 3.88 -9.17 4.45
N ASP A 141 3.93 -9.63 5.69
CA ASP A 141 5.15 -9.87 6.46
C ASP A 141 5.97 -8.58 6.68
N ALA A 142 5.30 -7.43 6.73
CA ALA A 142 5.98 -6.15 6.99
C ALA A 142 5.00 -5.03 7.34
N VAL A 143 5.42 -4.07 8.17
CA VAL A 143 4.77 -2.76 8.26
C VAL A 143 5.17 -1.93 7.04
N ALA A 144 4.52 -2.22 5.92
CA ALA A 144 4.99 -1.83 4.59
C ALA A 144 4.93 -0.31 4.34
N MET A 145 3.91 0.38 4.84
CA MET A 145 3.69 1.81 4.58
C MET A 145 4.80 2.71 5.13
N THR A 146 5.41 2.33 6.23
CA THR A 146 6.46 3.11 6.91
C THR A 146 7.89 2.67 6.57
N GLY A 147 8.05 1.81 5.56
CA GLY A 147 9.35 1.42 5.05
C GLY A 147 9.73 -0.06 5.25
N GLY A 148 8.77 -0.89 5.65
CA GLY A 148 8.96 -2.34 5.76
C GLY A 148 9.70 -2.77 7.02
N GLN A 149 9.34 -2.19 8.15
CA GLN A 149 9.75 -2.69 9.46
C GLN A 149 9.09 -4.04 9.72
N PRO A 150 9.72 -4.93 10.53
CA PRO A 150 9.02 -6.11 11.01
C PRO A 150 7.81 -5.70 11.87
N VAL A 151 6.80 -6.54 11.89
CA VAL A 151 5.67 -6.39 12.83
C VAL A 151 6.18 -6.70 14.24
N ASP A 152 5.81 -5.88 15.22
CA ASP A 152 6.12 -6.17 16.62
C ASP A 152 5.35 -7.40 17.08
N GLY A 153 6.05 -8.49 17.33
CA GLY A 153 5.47 -9.81 17.60
C GLY A 153 5.19 -10.59 16.31
N GLU A 154 5.71 -11.79 16.24
CA GLU A 154 5.48 -12.69 15.11
C GLU A 154 4.10 -13.38 15.26
N LEU A 155 3.20 -13.08 14.36
CA LEU A 155 1.95 -13.80 14.20
C LEU A 155 1.98 -14.52 12.85
N ARG A 156 2.22 -15.83 12.87
CA ARG A 156 2.24 -16.64 11.65
C ARG A 156 0.83 -16.86 11.12
N VAL A 157 0.74 -17.19 9.83
CA VAL A 157 -0.55 -17.40 9.14
C VAL A 157 -1.39 -18.52 9.78
N ASP A 158 -0.73 -19.60 10.24
CA ASP A 158 -1.39 -20.69 10.97
C ASP A 158 -1.97 -20.22 12.31
N GLN A 159 -1.20 -19.47 13.11
CA GLN A 159 -1.65 -18.90 14.37
C GLN A 159 -2.81 -17.91 14.14
N LEU A 160 -2.71 -17.08 13.09
CA LEU A 160 -3.77 -16.15 12.72
C LEU A 160 -5.07 -16.90 12.39
N SER A 161 -4.99 -18.02 11.65
CA SER A 161 -6.16 -18.86 11.36
C SER A 161 -6.80 -19.40 12.63
N GLN A 162 -6.01 -19.86 13.59
CA GLN A 162 -6.47 -20.34 14.89
C GLN A 162 -7.14 -19.23 15.71
N GLN A 163 -6.55 -18.02 15.72
CA GLN A 163 -7.14 -16.88 16.44
C GLN A 163 -8.52 -16.50 15.90
N VAL A 164 -8.65 -16.32 14.57
CA VAL A 164 -9.94 -15.94 13.99
C VAL A 164 -10.97 -17.06 14.16
N PHE A 165 -10.55 -18.31 14.18
CA PHE A 165 -11.42 -19.45 14.49
C PHE A 165 -11.91 -19.41 15.93
N ALA A 166 -11.02 -19.12 16.88
CA ALA A 166 -11.37 -18.97 18.30
C ALA A 166 -12.32 -17.79 18.56
N GLU A 167 -12.24 -16.73 17.74
CA GLU A 167 -13.21 -15.61 17.77
C GLU A 167 -14.61 -15.98 17.25
N GLY A 168 -14.77 -17.18 16.68
CA GLY A 168 -16.06 -17.68 16.20
C GLY A 168 -16.29 -17.57 14.69
N VAL A 169 -15.28 -17.23 13.92
CA VAL A 169 -15.36 -17.26 12.44
C VAL A 169 -15.62 -18.68 11.94
N LYS A 170 -16.55 -18.82 11.01
CA LYS A 170 -17.00 -20.14 10.50
C LYS A 170 -16.45 -20.52 9.13
N ARG A 171 -15.84 -19.59 8.40
CA ARG A 171 -15.22 -19.82 7.09
C ARG A 171 -13.91 -19.08 7.01
N ILE A 172 -12.82 -19.81 6.77
CA ILE A 172 -11.46 -19.25 6.65
C ILE A 172 -10.85 -19.75 5.34
N ALA A 173 -10.32 -18.85 4.53
CA ALA A 173 -9.59 -19.18 3.31
C ALA A 173 -8.19 -18.55 3.37
N VAL A 174 -7.15 -19.35 3.20
CA VAL A 174 -5.79 -18.88 2.96
C VAL A 174 -5.57 -18.80 1.47
N VAL A 175 -5.25 -17.60 0.98
CA VAL A 175 -4.98 -17.34 -0.44
C VAL A 175 -3.55 -16.86 -0.57
N SER A 176 -2.72 -17.56 -1.34
CA SER A 176 -1.28 -17.25 -1.45
C SER A 176 -0.78 -17.32 -2.89
N ASP A 177 0.33 -16.63 -3.17
CA ASP A 177 1.11 -16.82 -4.40
C ASP A 177 1.89 -18.16 -4.40
N GLU A 178 2.10 -18.73 -3.22
CA GLU A 178 2.83 -20.00 -3.00
C GLU A 178 2.06 -20.87 -1.97
N PRO A 179 0.92 -21.49 -2.33
CA PRO A 179 0.12 -22.24 -1.36
C PRO A 179 0.81 -23.51 -0.82
N ASP A 180 1.82 -24.01 -1.55
CA ASP A 180 2.60 -25.18 -1.15
C ASP A 180 3.71 -24.87 -0.13
N LYS A 181 3.90 -23.59 0.22
CA LYS A 181 4.89 -23.19 1.24
C LYS A 181 4.55 -23.66 2.66
N TYR A 182 3.35 -24.13 2.89
CA TYR A 182 2.91 -24.63 4.18
C TYR A 182 3.20 -26.13 4.30
N PRO A 183 4.24 -26.53 5.07
CA PRO A 183 4.68 -27.94 5.13
C PRO A 183 3.67 -28.85 5.82
N SER A 184 2.85 -28.29 6.71
CA SER A 184 1.75 -28.99 7.37
C SER A 184 0.53 -28.09 7.45
N ARG A 185 -0.61 -28.63 7.10
CA ARG A 185 -1.92 -27.97 7.26
C ARG A 185 -2.57 -28.25 8.62
N SER A 186 -2.01 -29.17 9.39
CA SER A 186 -2.55 -29.55 10.71
C SER A 186 -2.40 -28.47 11.78
N THR A 187 -1.51 -27.49 11.57
CA THR A 187 -1.34 -26.35 12.47
C THR A 187 -2.38 -25.26 12.27
N PHE A 188 -3.13 -25.32 11.17
CA PHE A 188 -4.20 -24.37 10.87
C PHE A 188 -5.52 -24.76 11.53
N ALA A 189 -6.43 -23.80 11.63
CA ALA A 189 -7.80 -24.08 12.07
C ALA A 189 -8.47 -25.10 11.14
N PRO A 190 -9.28 -26.04 11.67
CA PRO A 190 -9.80 -27.19 10.91
C PRO A 190 -10.72 -26.81 9.74
N ILE A 191 -11.27 -25.60 9.76
CA ILE A 191 -12.17 -25.07 8.72
C ILE A 191 -11.43 -24.28 7.63
N THR A 192 -10.09 -24.31 7.61
CA THR A 192 -9.28 -23.51 6.70
C THR A 192 -9.14 -24.18 5.34
N SER A 193 -9.52 -23.49 4.28
CA SER A 193 -9.24 -23.89 2.90
C SER A 193 -8.00 -23.16 2.35
N PHE A 194 -7.33 -23.75 1.34
CA PHE A 194 -6.10 -23.22 0.76
C PHE A 194 -6.24 -23.05 -0.74
N HIS A 195 -5.88 -21.87 -1.23
CA HIS A 195 -6.09 -21.46 -2.60
C HIS A 195 -4.88 -20.72 -3.17
N HIS A 196 -4.63 -20.88 -4.45
CA HIS A 196 -3.68 -20.03 -5.15
C HIS A 196 -4.31 -18.63 -5.39
N ARG A 197 -3.50 -17.57 -5.40
CA ARG A 197 -3.99 -16.18 -5.58
C ARG A 197 -4.83 -15.96 -6.85
N ARG A 198 -4.67 -16.79 -7.88
CA ARG A 198 -5.49 -16.75 -9.11
C ARG A 198 -6.94 -17.13 -8.88
N GLU A 199 -7.21 -17.85 -7.81
CA GLU A 199 -8.55 -18.29 -7.42
C GLU A 199 -9.28 -17.27 -6.53
N LEU A 200 -8.61 -16.13 -6.20
CA LEU A 200 -9.16 -15.14 -5.28
C LEU A 200 -10.57 -14.68 -5.63
N ASP A 201 -10.88 -14.47 -6.93
CA ASP A 201 -12.22 -14.03 -7.35
C ASP A 201 -13.26 -15.11 -7.03
N ALA A 202 -12.98 -16.37 -7.33
CA ALA A 202 -13.87 -17.50 -7.04
C ALA A 202 -14.11 -17.64 -5.53
N VAL A 203 -13.05 -17.58 -4.73
CA VAL A 203 -13.12 -17.63 -3.26
C VAL A 203 -13.97 -16.48 -2.71
N GLN A 204 -13.77 -15.27 -3.22
CA GLN A 204 -14.56 -14.11 -2.80
C GLN A 204 -16.04 -14.25 -3.18
N ARG A 205 -16.35 -14.79 -4.36
CA ARG A 205 -17.75 -15.07 -4.77
C ARG A 205 -18.42 -16.07 -3.84
N GLU A 206 -17.72 -17.13 -3.45
CA GLU A 206 -18.24 -18.11 -2.49
C GLU A 206 -18.50 -17.45 -1.12
N LEU A 207 -17.50 -16.72 -0.60
CA LEU A 207 -17.59 -16.12 0.73
C LEU A 207 -18.61 -14.97 0.81
N ARG A 208 -18.88 -14.28 -0.30
CA ARG A 208 -19.91 -13.24 -0.36
C ARG A 208 -21.31 -13.79 -0.07
N GLU A 209 -21.57 -15.04 -0.45
CA GLU A 209 -22.88 -15.67 -0.23
C GLU A 209 -23.00 -16.30 1.18
N PHE A 210 -21.89 -16.37 1.91
CA PHE A 210 -21.89 -16.89 3.28
C PHE A 210 -22.54 -15.92 4.24
N LYS A 211 -23.42 -16.43 5.11
CA LYS A 211 -24.08 -15.63 6.15
C LYS A 211 -23.23 -15.59 7.41
N GLY A 212 -22.90 -14.36 7.85
CA GLY A 212 -22.05 -14.09 9.01
C GLY A 212 -20.64 -13.63 8.61
N VAL A 213 -19.69 -13.80 9.52
CA VAL A 213 -18.31 -13.35 9.34
C VAL A 213 -17.47 -14.46 8.73
N SER A 214 -16.80 -14.14 7.64
CA SER A 214 -15.77 -14.99 7.02
C SER A 214 -14.44 -14.26 6.92
N VAL A 215 -13.34 -14.99 6.75
CA VAL A 215 -11.99 -14.43 6.70
C VAL A 215 -11.23 -14.99 5.51
N ILE A 216 -10.61 -14.10 4.74
CA ILE A 216 -9.54 -14.42 3.79
C ILE A 216 -8.22 -13.95 4.39
N ILE A 217 -7.28 -14.87 4.57
CA ILE A 217 -5.89 -14.52 4.89
C ILE A 217 -5.13 -14.52 3.56
N TYR A 218 -4.87 -13.31 3.05
CA TYR A 218 -4.13 -13.16 1.79
C TYR A 218 -2.64 -13.06 2.10
N ASP A 219 -1.93 -14.17 1.92
CA ASP A 219 -0.52 -14.28 2.28
C ASP A 219 0.40 -14.15 1.07
N GLN A 220 0.95 -12.96 0.91
CA GLN A 220 1.97 -12.65 -0.09
C GLN A 220 2.89 -11.55 0.42
N THR A 221 4.18 -11.83 0.56
CA THR A 221 5.18 -10.87 1.06
C THR A 221 5.21 -9.57 0.26
N CYS A 222 5.36 -8.44 0.94
CA CYS A 222 5.49 -7.11 0.35
C CYS A 222 6.55 -7.09 -0.76
N ALA A 223 6.22 -6.53 -1.93
CA ALA A 223 7.10 -6.50 -3.10
C ALA A 223 8.43 -5.77 -2.82
N THR A 224 8.38 -4.68 -2.05
CA THR A 224 9.57 -3.92 -1.65
C THR A 224 10.44 -4.73 -0.70
N GLU A 225 9.82 -5.48 0.21
CA GLU A 225 10.55 -6.37 1.11
C GLU A 225 11.17 -7.55 0.36
N LYS A 226 10.45 -8.20 -0.54
CA LYS A 226 11.02 -9.23 -1.45
C LYS A 226 12.25 -8.69 -2.19
N ARG A 227 12.18 -7.45 -2.73
CA ARG A 227 13.31 -6.80 -3.39
C ARG A 227 14.48 -6.57 -2.45
N ARG A 228 14.23 -6.10 -1.23
CA ARG A 228 15.24 -5.88 -0.19
C ARG A 228 15.93 -7.19 0.22
N ARG A 229 15.16 -8.26 0.43
CA ARG A 229 15.67 -9.60 0.74
C ARG A 229 16.54 -10.16 -0.38
N ARG A 230 16.13 -10.00 -1.65
CA ARG A 230 16.95 -10.38 -2.82
C ARG A 230 18.27 -9.62 -2.86
N LYS A 231 18.26 -8.30 -2.69
CA LYS A 231 19.49 -7.48 -2.64
C LYS A 231 20.46 -7.88 -1.52
N ARG A 232 19.94 -8.43 -0.43
CA ARG A 232 20.71 -8.90 0.73
C ARG A 232 21.07 -10.39 0.67
N GLY A 233 20.79 -11.07 -0.42
CA GLY A 233 21.00 -12.51 -0.57
C GLY A 233 20.11 -13.40 0.31
N LYS A 234 19.07 -12.83 0.95
CA LYS A 234 18.15 -13.56 1.83
C LYS A 234 16.95 -14.18 1.11
N LEU A 235 16.80 -13.92 -0.18
CA LEU A 235 15.78 -14.48 -1.05
C LEU A 235 16.36 -14.70 -2.43
N VAL A 236 16.10 -15.85 -3.02
CA VAL A 236 16.54 -16.17 -4.38
C VAL A 236 15.89 -15.22 -5.38
N ASP A 237 16.71 -14.66 -6.28
CA ASP A 237 16.22 -13.83 -7.36
C ASP A 237 15.77 -14.72 -8.53
N PRO A 238 14.48 -14.68 -8.98
CA PRO A 238 14.02 -15.52 -10.07
C PRO A 238 14.87 -15.32 -11.33
N ALA A 239 15.37 -16.42 -11.89
CA ALA A 239 16.20 -16.42 -13.11
C ALA A 239 15.39 -16.16 -14.39
N ARG A 240 14.22 -15.52 -14.28
CA ARG A 240 13.38 -15.15 -15.41
C ARG A 240 13.00 -13.67 -15.33
N ARG A 241 12.75 -13.09 -16.51
CA ARG A 241 12.30 -11.71 -16.67
C ARG A 241 11.22 -11.66 -17.74
N ALA A 242 10.22 -10.82 -17.50
CA ALA A 242 9.17 -10.55 -18.46
C ALA A 242 9.54 -9.32 -19.30
N PHE A 243 9.36 -9.42 -20.62
CA PHE A 243 9.52 -8.34 -21.58
C PHE A 243 8.24 -8.23 -22.43
N ILE A 244 8.05 -7.06 -23.03
CA ILE A 244 7.02 -6.85 -24.05
C ILE A 244 7.75 -6.59 -25.37
N ASN A 245 7.45 -7.40 -26.39
CA ASN A 245 7.95 -7.17 -27.74
C ASN A 245 7.13 -6.02 -28.37
N ALA A 246 7.75 -4.87 -28.54
CA ALA A 246 7.13 -3.68 -29.10
C ALA A 246 6.62 -3.88 -30.53
N ALA A 247 7.25 -4.76 -31.32
CA ALA A 247 6.82 -5.06 -32.69
C ALA A 247 5.47 -5.84 -32.72
N VAL A 248 5.14 -6.56 -31.65
CA VAL A 248 3.90 -7.34 -31.52
C VAL A 248 2.86 -6.60 -30.68
N CYS A 249 3.30 -5.66 -29.83
CA CYS A 249 2.42 -4.92 -28.93
C CYS A 249 1.50 -3.97 -29.72
N GLU A 250 0.19 -4.08 -29.53
CA GLU A 250 -0.81 -3.20 -30.14
C GLU A 250 -1.09 -1.93 -29.32
N GLY A 251 -0.48 -1.79 -28.13
CA GLY A 251 -0.66 -0.61 -27.27
C GLY A 251 -2.02 -0.54 -26.57
N CYS A 252 -2.82 -1.60 -26.54
CA CYS A 252 -4.17 -1.64 -25.95
C CYS A 252 -4.21 -1.26 -24.47
N GLY A 253 -3.12 -1.50 -23.71
CA GLY A 253 -3.02 -1.16 -22.29
C GLY A 253 -3.56 -2.22 -21.33
N ASP A 254 -4.13 -3.33 -21.80
CA ASP A 254 -4.74 -4.39 -20.98
C ASP A 254 -3.79 -4.95 -19.93
N CYS A 255 -2.49 -5.06 -20.24
CA CYS A 255 -1.46 -5.49 -19.29
C CYS A 255 -1.36 -4.55 -18.07
N SER A 256 -1.54 -3.25 -18.27
CA SER A 256 -1.56 -2.27 -17.18
C SER A 256 -2.82 -2.40 -16.32
N VAL A 257 -3.99 -2.61 -16.95
CA VAL A 257 -5.27 -2.82 -16.25
C VAL A 257 -5.23 -4.15 -15.47
N LYS A 258 -4.72 -5.21 -16.09
CA LYS A 258 -4.64 -6.54 -15.48
C LYS A 258 -3.74 -6.56 -14.26
N SER A 259 -2.52 -6.05 -14.38
CA SER A 259 -1.51 -6.09 -13.32
C SER A 259 -1.56 -4.91 -12.38
N ASN A 260 -2.08 -3.76 -12.82
CA ASN A 260 -2.01 -2.47 -12.11
C ASN A 260 -0.57 -2.12 -11.67
N CYS A 261 0.42 -2.48 -12.50
CA CYS A 261 1.84 -2.46 -12.14
C CYS A 261 2.56 -1.25 -12.72
N LEU A 262 3.22 -0.46 -11.88
CA LEU A 262 3.99 0.72 -12.28
C LEU A 262 5.21 0.41 -13.17
N SER A 263 5.66 -0.84 -13.23
CA SER A 263 6.74 -1.24 -14.14
C SER A 263 6.30 -1.40 -15.59
N VAL A 264 4.99 -1.43 -15.85
CA VAL A 264 4.45 -1.47 -17.23
C VAL A 264 4.30 -0.02 -17.70
N LEU A 265 5.29 0.43 -18.48
CA LEU A 265 5.38 1.81 -18.95
C LEU A 265 4.88 1.96 -20.39
N PRO A 266 4.45 3.18 -20.78
CA PRO A 266 4.26 3.51 -22.18
C PRO A 266 5.63 3.61 -22.88
N LEU A 267 5.69 3.17 -24.13
CA LEU A 267 6.83 3.29 -25.02
C LEU A 267 6.36 3.98 -26.30
N GLU A 268 6.85 5.16 -26.59
CA GLU A 268 6.55 5.86 -27.85
C GLU A 268 7.41 5.26 -28.97
N THR A 269 6.79 4.89 -30.09
CA THR A 269 7.43 4.32 -31.26
C THR A 269 6.92 4.98 -32.52
N GLU A 270 7.59 4.77 -33.65
CA GLU A 270 7.14 5.23 -34.99
C GLU A 270 5.74 4.68 -35.36
N LEU A 271 5.38 3.52 -34.79
CA LEU A 271 4.10 2.86 -35.01
C LEU A 271 3.08 3.14 -33.87
N GLY A 272 3.22 4.27 -33.18
CA GLY A 272 2.38 4.70 -32.09
C GLY A 272 2.85 4.20 -30.73
N ARG A 273 2.02 4.48 -29.70
CA ARG A 273 2.33 4.16 -28.29
C ARG A 273 2.20 2.67 -28.03
N LYS A 274 3.29 2.05 -27.63
CA LYS A 274 3.39 0.65 -27.21
C LYS A 274 3.56 0.55 -25.69
N ARG A 275 3.91 -0.63 -25.18
CA ARG A 275 4.21 -0.86 -23.76
C ARG A 275 5.57 -1.53 -23.61
N GLU A 276 6.23 -1.23 -22.51
CA GLU A 276 7.47 -1.89 -22.09
C GLU A 276 7.42 -2.21 -20.59
N ILE A 277 8.36 -3.07 -20.15
CA ILE A 277 8.53 -3.35 -18.73
C ILE A 277 9.86 -2.75 -18.28
N ASP A 278 9.81 -1.75 -17.39
CA ASP A 278 10.98 -1.25 -16.69
C ASP A 278 11.59 -2.34 -15.80
N GLN A 279 12.70 -2.90 -16.25
CA GLN A 279 13.39 -3.97 -15.56
C GLN A 279 14.01 -3.52 -14.23
N ASN A 280 14.29 -2.22 -14.07
CA ASN A 280 14.83 -1.67 -12.82
C ASN A 280 13.76 -1.55 -11.74
N ALA A 281 12.55 -1.17 -12.11
CA ALA A 281 11.42 -1.04 -11.21
C ALA A 281 10.71 -2.39 -10.96
N CYS A 282 10.82 -3.36 -11.88
CA CYS A 282 10.14 -4.64 -11.82
C CYS A 282 10.52 -5.45 -10.56
N ASN A 283 9.54 -5.81 -9.75
CA ASN A 283 9.71 -6.65 -8.56
C ASN A 283 9.41 -8.13 -8.80
N LYS A 284 9.27 -8.54 -10.07
CA LYS A 284 9.14 -9.95 -10.49
C LYS A 284 7.95 -10.70 -9.85
N ASP A 285 6.82 -10.01 -9.74
CA ASP A 285 5.56 -10.60 -9.29
C ASP A 285 4.91 -11.44 -10.41
N PHE A 286 5.16 -11.08 -11.67
CA PHE A 286 4.66 -11.73 -12.87
C PHE A 286 3.14 -11.75 -13.06
N SER A 287 2.35 -11.06 -12.26
CA SER A 287 0.89 -10.92 -12.46
C SER A 287 0.52 -10.28 -13.81
N CYS A 288 1.45 -9.56 -14.42
CA CYS A 288 1.29 -9.03 -15.77
C CYS A 288 1.20 -10.13 -16.86
N LEU A 289 1.67 -11.34 -16.55
CA LEU A 289 1.59 -12.51 -17.43
C LEU A 289 0.29 -13.30 -17.30
N ASP A 290 -0.58 -12.96 -16.34
CA ASP A 290 -1.82 -13.70 -16.06
C ASP A 290 -2.94 -13.44 -17.08
N GLY A 291 -2.63 -12.81 -18.21
CA GLY A 291 -3.52 -12.62 -19.35
C GLY A 291 -2.95 -13.28 -20.61
N PHE A 292 -3.80 -13.52 -21.59
CA PHE A 292 -3.34 -13.91 -22.91
C PHE A 292 -2.94 -12.67 -23.71
N CYS A 293 -1.63 -12.43 -23.84
CA CYS A 293 -1.08 -11.38 -24.69
C CYS A 293 0.15 -11.89 -25.43
N PRO A 294 0.13 -11.96 -26.78
CA PRO A 294 1.21 -12.54 -27.58
C PRO A 294 2.49 -11.69 -27.57
N SER A 295 2.41 -10.44 -27.14
CA SER A 295 3.58 -9.56 -27.07
C SER A 295 4.49 -9.82 -25.87
N PHE A 296 4.03 -10.59 -24.85
CA PHE A 296 4.88 -10.93 -23.73
C PHE A 296 5.89 -12.01 -24.08
N VAL A 297 7.14 -11.74 -23.71
CA VAL A 297 8.28 -12.66 -23.87
C VAL A 297 8.91 -12.89 -22.51
N THR A 298 9.20 -14.13 -22.18
CA THR A 298 9.93 -14.50 -20.97
C THR A 298 11.37 -14.83 -21.32
N VAL A 299 12.32 -14.12 -20.71
CA VAL A 299 13.75 -14.38 -20.84
C VAL A 299 14.24 -15.12 -19.61
N HIS A 300 14.88 -16.27 -19.80
CA HIS A 300 15.48 -17.08 -18.75
C HIS A 300 17.00 -16.84 -18.67
N GLY A 301 17.56 -16.83 -17.46
CA GLY A 301 19.00 -16.67 -17.20
C GLY A 301 19.55 -15.25 -17.43
N GLY A 302 18.72 -14.28 -17.84
CA GLY A 302 19.15 -12.91 -18.09
C GLY A 302 19.46 -12.14 -16.81
N GLN A 303 20.53 -11.36 -16.83
CA GLN A 303 20.90 -10.43 -15.75
C GLN A 303 20.91 -9.00 -16.27
N LEU A 304 20.63 -8.04 -15.37
CA LEU A 304 20.73 -6.62 -15.70
C LEU A 304 22.20 -6.26 -15.92
N ARG A 305 22.49 -5.57 -17.03
CA ARG A 305 23.80 -4.98 -17.25
C ARG A 305 24.03 -3.91 -16.19
N GLN A 306 25.10 -4.04 -15.41
CA GLN A 306 25.50 -3.01 -14.48
C GLN A 306 26.23 -1.89 -15.23
N PRO A 307 25.89 -0.61 -15.00
CA PRO A 307 26.69 0.49 -15.54
C PRO A 307 28.09 0.41 -14.92
N GLN A 308 29.12 0.62 -15.76
CA GLN A 308 30.46 0.82 -15.23
C GLN A 308 30.46 2.08 -14.37
N ALA A 309 30.94 1.96 -13.14
CA ALA A 309 31.12 3.12 -12.28
C ALA A 309 32.12 4.06 -12.94
N LEU A 310 31.66 5.23 -13.36
CA LEU A 310 32.57 6.33 -13.71
C LEU A 310 33.30 6.67 -12.40
N GLY A 311 34.64 6.60 -12.44
CA GLY A 311 35.45 6.91 -11.26
C GLY A 311 35.07 8.29 -10.71
N ALA A 312 34.61 8.32 -9.47
CA ALA A 312 34.08 9.54 -8.84
C ALA A 312 35.09 10.72 -8.87
N GLY A 313 36.40 10.43 -8.96
CA GLY A 313 37.44 11.45 -9.02
C GLY A 313 37.47 12.30 -10.29
N ALA A 314 36.96 11.79 -11.42
CA ALA A 314 37.00 12.51 -12.69
C ALA A 314 35.84 13.51 -12.90
N LEU A 315 34.73 13.35 -12.19
CA LEU A 315 33.51 14.15 -12.36
C LEU A 315 33.48 15.43 -11.48
N PHE A 316 34.30 15.50 -10.45
CA PHE A 316 34.18 16.53 -9.41
C PHE A 316 35.40 17.50 -9.34
N VAL A 317 36.37 17.42 -10.26
CA VAL A 317 37.59 18.22 -10.24
C VAL A 317 37.38 19.72 -10.47
N ALA A 318 36.19 20.13 -10.93
CA ALA A 318 35.90 21.52 -11.31
C ALA A 318 34.61 22.09 -10.68
N LEU A 319 34.12 21.54 -9.60
CA LEU A 319 32.96 22.13 -8.92
C LEU A 319 33.39 23.39 -8.13
N PRO A 320 32.70 24.50 -8.29
CA PRO A 320 32.97 25.70 -7.48
C PRO A 320 32.68 25.42 -6.01
N GLU A 321 33.48 26.03 -5.12
CA GLU A 321 33.22 25.95 -3.68
C GLU A 321 31.81 26.50 -3.39
N PRO A 322 31.00 25.76 -2.57
CA PRO A 322 29.67 26.22 -2.23
C PRO A 322 29.73 27.47 -1.37
N ARG A 323 28.84 28.42 -1.66
CA ARG A 323 28.64 29.56 -0.75
C ARG A 323 28.16 29.08 0.60
N GLN A 324 28.96 29.30 1.63
CA GLN A 324 28.56 29.00 3.00
C GLN A 324 27.58 30.03 3.51
N PRO A 325 26.41 29.67 4.01
CA PRO A 325 25.48 30.59 4.64
C PRO A 325 26.04 31.11 5.97
N SER A 326 25.65 32.33 6.35
CA SER A 326 26.00 32.89 7.66
C SER A 326 25.34 32.07 8.78
N LEU A 327 26.07 31.83 9.87
CA LEU A 327 25.56 31.18 11.08
C LEU A 327 25.12 32.17 12.17
N GLU A 328 24.97 33.44 11.83
CA GLU A 328 24.51 34.50 12.76
C GLU A 328 23.02 34.36 13.14
N ARG A 329 22.29 33.53 12.43
CA ARG A 329 20.88 33.23 12.70
C ARG A 329 20.65 31.73 12.80
N PRO A 330 19.70 31.30 13.65
CA PRO A 330 19.31 29.91 13.70
C PRO A 330 18.77 29.42 12.35
N TRP A 331 19.16 28.20 11.95
CA TRP A 331 18.69 27.56 10.74
C TRP A 331 17.67 26.48 11.09
N ASN A 332 16.46 26.61 10.55
CA ASN A 332 15.43 25.58 10.65
C ASN A 332 15.49 24.69 9.41
N ILE A 333 15.79 23.44 9.58
CA ILE A 333 15.86 22.44 8.49
C ILE A 333 14.66 21.52 8.57
N LEU A 334 13.79 21.57 7.56
CA LEU A 334 12.67 20.64 7.41
C LEU A 334 13.04 19.57 6.38
N LEU A 335 13.03 18.30 6.81
CA LEU A 335 13.35 17.13 5.99
C LEU A 335 12.08 16.32 5.70
N PRO A 336 11.24 16.73 4.75
CA PRO A 336 10.07 15.95 4.40
C PRO A 336 10.45 14.75 3.53
N GLY A 337 9.76 13.64 3.71
CA GLY A 337 9.97 12.46 2.89
C GLY A 337 8.90 11.40 3.12
N VAL A 338 8.74 10.53 2.12
CA VAL A 338 7.87 9.36 2.21
C VAL A 338 8.58 8.25 2.99
N GLY A 339 7.84 7.43 3.71
CA GLY A 339 8.36 6.24 4.39
C GLY A 339 9.23 5.39 3.45
N GLY A 340 10.39 4.94 3.93
CA GLY A 340 11.37 4.17 3.14
C GLY A 340 12.31 4.99 2.26
N SER A 341 12.15 6.33 2.16
CA SER A 341 13.04 7.22 1.40
C SER A 341 14.37 7.51 2.10
N GLY A 342 14.54 7.06 3.35
CA GLY A 342 15.75 7.32 4.15
C GLY A 342 15.76 8.68 4.84
N VAL A 343 14.65 9.43 4.82
CA VAL A 343 14.55 10.77 5.41
C VAL A 343 14.93 10.81 6.90
N THR A 344 14.56 9.79 7.66
CA THR A 344 14.95 9.67 9.08
C THR A 344 16.45 9.48 9.25
N THR A 345 17.09 8.69 8.37
CA THR A 345 18.55 8.49 8.36
C THR A 345 19.29 9.78 8.03
N VAL A 346 18.81 10.52 7.01
CA VAL A 346 19.36 11.84 6.65
C VAL A 346 19.22 12.81 7.82
N GLY A 347 18.05 12.85 8.47
CA GLY A 347 17.81 13.69 9.65
C GLY A 347 18.76 13.34 10.81
N ALA A 348 18.93 12.05 11.09
CA ALA A 348 19.85 11.60 12.13
C ALA A 348 21.30 11.95 11.83
N LEU A 349 21.75 11.79 10.59
CA LEU A 349 23.12 12.16 10.16
C LEU A 349 23.36 13.66 10.29
N LEU A 350 22.42 14.50 9.84
CA LEU A 350 22.54 15.95 9.97
C LEU A 350 22.50 16.38 11.43
N GLY A 351 21.62 15.82 12.25
CA GLY A 351 21.56 16.10 13.68
C GLY A 351 22.84 15.70 14.40
N MET A 352 23.40 14.52 14.10
CA MET A 352 24.67 14.08 14.67
C MET A 352 25.84 14.97 14.22
N ALA A 353 25.90 15.34 12.95
CA ALA A 353 26.94 16.25 12.45
C ALA A 353 26.86 17.61 13.14
N ALA A 354 25.66 18.19 13.29
CA ALA A 354 25.46 19.43 14.01
C ALA A 354 25.84 19.32 15.50
N HIS A 355 25.52 18.20 16.14
CA HIS A 355 25.93 17.91 17.53
C HIS A 355 27.46 17.86 17.69
N LEU A 356 28.16 17.13 16.81
CA LEU A 356 29.62 17.02 16.83
C LEU A 356 30.31 18.38 16.60
N LEU A 357 29.68 19.28 15.85
CA LEU A 357 30.15 20.63 15.61
C LEU A 357 29.68 21.63 16.68
N SER A 358 29.02 21.18 17.73
CA SER A 358 28.43 22.03 18.78
C SER A 358 27.44 23.08 18.26
N LEU A 359 26.77 22.79 17.15
CA LEU A 359 25.80 23.70 16.52
C LEU A 359 24.37 23.49 17.03
N ILE A 360 24.14 22.49 17.84
CA ILE A 360 22.87 22.24 18.52
C ILE A 360 23.03 22.54 19.99
N HIS A 361 22.29 23.49 20.49
CA HIS A 361 22.08 23.69 21.93
C HIS A 361 20.75 23.07 22.32
N ILE A 362 20.79 22.17 23.25
CA ILE A 362 19.60 21.55 23.85
C ILE A 362 19.31 22.28 25.16
#